data_17fef2a01fae7251378a4dacd0ea57a8
#
_entry.id   17fef2a01fae7251378a4dacd0ea57a8
#
_cell.length_a   1.000
_cell.length_b   1.000
_cell.length_c   1.000
_cell.angle_alpha   90.00
_cell.angle_beta   90.00
_cell.angle_gamma   90.00
#
_symmetry.space_group_name_H-M   'P 1'
#
loop_
_entity.id
_entity.type
_entity.pdbx_description
1 polymer ?
#
loop_
_entity_poly.entity_id
_entity_poly.type
_entity_poly.pdbx_seq_one_letter_code
_entity_poly.pdbx_strand_id
1 'polypeptide(L)'
;MTRPLPFAFPLPPEDIRRRRAAILASLLALDEGFCRIPVISLRTATLEEMLRLYDGRFFSGFLRASFGTLRVTLSSRLTSAAGKFVYARSASKRLENAEIRMSSDFLFRLSEGPFSLNGLSVATPQEAFLVVFEHELCHALETALYGSTGHSARFLTLACGLFGHTDVHHALPTRRAEAAEAGLTVGSRVCFSYEGQALAGILSYVGKTATVMVPSPRGPYRDRSGQRYAKYRVPLPLLQKAE
;
A
#
# COMPACT_ATOMS: atom_id res chain seq x y z
N MET A 1 25.05 -25.67 -3.81
CA MET A 1 24.27 -26.17 -2.67
C MET A 1 23.58 -24.97 -2.02
N THR A 2 22.28 -24.87 -2.09
CA THR A 2 21.51 -23.82 -1.42
C THR A 2 21.52 -24.09 0.09
N ARG A 3 22.01 -23.13 0.86
CA ARG A 3 22.00 -23.19 2.33
C ARG A 3 20.55 -23.39 2.81
N PRO A 4 20.26 -24.34 3.72
CA PRO A 4 18.92 -24.52 4.23
C PRO A 4 18.42 -23.22 4.90
N LEU A 5 17.14 -22.90 4.68
CA LEU A 5 16.52 -21.76 5.33
C LEU A 5 16.39 -22.02 6.84
N PRO A 6 16.53 -21.01 7.70
CA PRO A 6 16.44 -21.17 9.15
C PRO A 6 14.99 -21.31 9.66
N PHE A 7 14.04 -21.51 8.76
CA PHE A 7 12.61 -21.68 9.03
C PHE A 7 12.00 -22.69 8.05
N ALA A 8 10.82 -23.21 8.36
CA ALA A 8 10.11 -24.17 7.51
C ALA A 8 9.71 -23.53 6.16
N PHE A 9 10.02 -24.22 5.06
CA PHE A 9 9.72 -23.78 3.71
C PHE A 9 9.71 -24.97 2.72
N PRO A 10 8.70 -25.09 1.83
CA PRO A 10 7.43 -24.34 1.86
C PRO A 10 6.55 -24.79 3.03
N LEU A 11 5.58 -23.94 3.38
CA LEU A 11 4.58 -24.26 4.40
C LEU A 11 3.35 -24.92 3.75
N PRO A 12 2.70 -25.90 4.43
CA PRO A 12 1.40 -26.41 4.02
C PRO A 12 0.33 -25.30 4.00
N PRO A 13 -0.61 -25.31 3.02
CA PRO A 13 -1.64 -24.25 2.92
C PRO A 13 -2.49 -24.07 4.17
N GLU A 14 -2.79 -25.15 4.90
CA GLU A 14 -3.53 -25.10 6.17
C GLU A 14 -2.74 -24.41 7.26
N ASP A 15 -1.41 -24.58 7.31
CA ASP A 15 -0.53 -23.90 8.25
C ASP A 15 -0.45 -22.40 7.97
N ILE A 16 -0.39 -22.02 6.70
CA ILE A 16 -0.41 -20.62 6.26
C ILE A 16 -1.71 -19.96 6.76
N ARG A 17 -2.86 -20.55 6.46
CA ARG A 17 -4.17 -20.04 6.88
C ARG A 17 -4.27 -19.92 8.39
N ARG A 18 -3.88 -20.98 9.13
CA ARG A 18 -3.92 -21.00 10.60
C ARG A 18 -3.04 -19.90 11.20
N ARG A 19 -1.83 -19.73 10.72
CA ARG A 19 -0.89 -18.69 11.21
C ARG A 19 -1.41 -17.28 10.93
N ARG A 20 -1.90 -17.01 9.71
CA ARG A 20 -2.51 -15.72 9.34
C ARG A 20 -3.71 -15.41 10.20
N ALA A 21 -4.64 -16.34 10.35
CA ALA A 21 -5.84 -16.16 11.18
C ALA A 21 -5.50 -15.88 12.65
N ALA A 22 -4.51 -16.58 13.22
CA ALA A 22 -4.06 -16.35 14.59
C ALA A 22 -3.37 -14.98 14.77
N ILE A 23 -2.63 -14.48 13.75
CA ILE A 23 -2.07 -13.13 13.76
C ILE A 23 -3.20 -12.10 13.71
N LEU A 24 -4.14 -12.25 12.77
CA LEU A 24 -5.27 -11.35 12.63
C LEU A 24 -6.06 -11.25 13.94
N ALA A 25 -6.41 -12.37 14.54
CA ALA A 25 -7.14 -12.41 15.81
C ALA A 25 -6.39 -11.68 16.94
N SER A 26 -5.06 -11.84 17.02
CA SER A 26 -4.23 -11.14 18.00
C SER A 26 -4.26 -9.62 17.80
N LEU A 27 -4.16 -9.16 16.55
CA LEU A 27 -4.17 -7.72 16.23
C LEU A 27 -5.54 -7.07 16.44
N LEU A 28 -6.62 -7.77 16.11
CA LEU A 28 -8.01 -7.31 16.36
C LEU A 28 -8.29 -7.18 17.86
N ALA A 29 -7.79 -8.09 18.67
CA ALA A 29 -7.90 -8.01 20.12
C ALA A 29 -7.05 -6.88 20.74
N LEU A 30 -5.95 -6.52 20.09
CA LEU A 30 -5.03 -5.51 20.57
C LEU A 30 -5.48 -4.07 20.25
N ASP A 31 -6.17 -3.84 19.12
CA ASP A 31 -6.43 -2.50 18.58
C ASP A 31 -7.89 -2.34 18.15
N GLU A 32 -8.66 -1.65 18.99
CA GLU A 32 -10.10 -1.40 18.74
C GLU A 32 -10.33 -0.62 17.45
N GLY A 33 -9.48 0.34 17.13
CA GLY A 33 -9.59 1.14 15.90
C GLY A 33 -9.33 0.30 14.65
N PHE A 34 -8.42 -0.66 14.74
CA PHE A 34 -8.15 -1.62 13.67
C PHE A 34 -9.26 -2.66 13.52
N CYS A 35 -9.98 -2.99 14.60
CA CYS A 35 -11.09 -3.95 14.59
C CYS A 35 -12.33 -3.43 13.82
N ARG A 36 -12.47 -2.11 13.63
CA ARG A 36 -13.65 -1.52 12.99
C ARG A 36 -13.59 -1.63 11.44
N ILE A 37 -14.78 -1.65 10.83
CA ILE A 37 -14.95 -1.57 9.37
C ILE A 37 -15.84 -0.36 9.05
N PRO A 38 -15.35 0.65 8.33
CA PRO A 38 -13.95 0.82 7.91
C PRO A 38 -13.01 0.97 9.11
N VAL A 39 -11.72 0.64 8.91
CA VAL A 39 -10.68 0.88 9.92
C VAL A 39 -10.56 2.37 10.19
N ILE A 40 -10.61 2.78 11.46
CA ILE A 40 -10.60 4.20 11.85
C ILE A 40 -9.24 4.69 12.36
N SER A 41 -8.45 3.79 12.92
CA SER A 41 -7.09 4.06 13.37
C SER A 41 -6.26 2.78 13.41
N LEU A 42 -4.94 2.92 13.46
CA LEU A 42 -4.00 1.83 13.67
C LEU A 42 -2.80 2.36 14.45
N ARG A 43 -2.59 1.79 15.63
CA ARG A 43 -1.51 2.23 16.53
C ARG A 43 -0.15 1.72 16.09
N THR A 44 0.90 2.46 16.36
CA THR A 44 2.29 2.03 16.10
C THR A 44 2.61 0.71 16.81
N ALA A 45 2.17 0.55 18.04
CA ALA A 45 2.36 -0.70 18.79
C ALA A 45 1.72 -1.92 18.09
N THR A 46 0.59 -1.73 17.41
CA THR A 46 -0.07 -2.80 16.62
C THR A 46 0.76 -3.18 15.39
N LEU A 47 1.40 -2.21 14.73
CA LEU A 47 2.32 -2.47 13.63
C LEU A 47 3.59 -3.22 14.09
N GLU A 48 4.15 -2.83 15.23
CA GLU A 48 5.31 -3.49 15.82
C GLU A 48 4.98 -4.94 16.23
N GLU A 49 3.82 -5.14 16.84
CA GLU A 49 3.33 -6.47 17.20
C GLU A 49 3.05 -7.33 15.96
N MET A 50 2.49 -6.76 14.89
CA MET A 50 2.29 -7.45 13.62
C MET A 50 3.62 -7.97 13.07
N LEU A 51 4.66 -7.12 13.00
CA LEU A 51 5.99 -7.55 12.56
C LEU A 51 6.56 -8.64 13.46
N ARG A 52 6.42 -8.52 14.77
CA ARG A 52 6.91 -9.51 15.75
C ARG A 52 6.23 -10.87 15.56
N LEU A 53 4.91 -10.87 15.37
CA LEU A 53 4.12 -12.09 15.18
C LEU A 53 4.48 -12.78 13.86
N TYR A 54 4.60 -12.05 12.77
CA TYR A 54 5.02 -12.62 11.47
C TYR A 54 6.44 -13.17 11.54
N ASP A 55 7.38 -12.42 12.10
CA ASP A 55 8.77 -12.86 12.22
C ASP A 55 8.89 -14.14 13.06
N GLY A 56 8.20 -14.21 14.20
CA GLY A 56 8.21 -15.40 15.04
C GLY A 56 7.51 -16.60 14.41
N ARG A 57 6.34 -16.39 13.79
CA ARG A 57 5.52 -17.49 13.28
C ARG A 57 5.95 -18.02 11.91
N PHE A 58 6.50 -17.17 11.05
CA PHE A 58 6.88 -17.56 9.68
C PHE A 58 8.39 -17.69 9.49
N PHE A 59 9.19 -16.93 10.22
CA PHE A 59 10.63 -16.83 9.97
C PHE A 59 11.50 -17.21 11.17
N SER A 60 10.91 -17.69 12.27
CA SER A 60 11.63 -18.07 13.48
C SER A 60 12.61 -17.01 14.00
N GLY A 61 12.25 -15.72 13.85
CA GLY A 61 13.07 -14.57 14.25
C GLY A 61 14.16 -14.16 13.24
N PHE A 62 14.28 -14.87 12.12
CA PHE A 62 15.32 -14.66 11.12
C PHE A 62 15.27 -13.26 10.50
N LEU A 63 14.08 -12.76 10.22
CA LEU A 63 13.94 -11.52 9.45
C LEU A 63 14.47 -10.33 10.25
N ARG A 64 14.05 -10.18 11.50
CA ARG A 64 14.54 -9.11 12.39
C ARG A 64 16.04 -9.24 12.70
N ALA A 65 16.54 -10.46 12.81
CA ALA A 65 17.96 -10.71 13.02
C ALA A 65 18.85 -10.37 11.81
N SER A 66 18.25 -10.31 10.60
CA SER A 66 18.98 -10.02 9.36
C SER A 66 19.25 -8.53 9.13
N PHE A 67 18.53 -7.65 9.82
CA PHE A 67 18.66 -6.19 9.69
C PHE A 67 19.15 -5.60 11.03
N GLY A 68 19.93 -4.52 10.98
CA GLY A 68 20.25 -3.75 12.18
C GLY A 68 18.96 -3.16 12.78
N THR A 69 18.07 -2.66 11.92
CA THR A 69 16.72 -2.23 12.30
C THR A 69 15.74 -2.59 11.19
N LEU A 70 14.63 -3.25 11.55
CA LEU A 70 13.49 -3.46 10.67
C LEU A 70 12.23 -2.94 11.38
N ARG A 71 11.55 -1.98 10.77
CA ARG A 71 10.34 -1.35 11.32
C ARG A 71 9.19 -1.35 10.32
N VAL A 72 7.97 -1.18 10.84
CA VAL A 72 6.77 -0.96 10.03
C VAL A 72 6.19 0.40 10.36
N THR A 73 5.77 1.14 9.34
CA THR A 73 5.18 2.47 9.51
C THR A 73 3.94 2.63 8.64
N LEU A 74 3.02 3.51 9.06
CA LEU A 74 1.94 4.00 8.22
C LEU A 74 2.37 5.28 7.51
N SER A 75 2.12 5.33 6.20
CA SER A 75 2.41 6.49 5.37
C SER A 75 1.15 7.05 4.73
N SER A 76 0.82 8.27 5.08
CA SER A 76 -0.26 9.00 4.43
C SER A 76 0.13 9.59 3.07
N ARG A 77 1.41 9.53 2.71
CA ARG A 77 1.95 9.99 1.42
C ARG A 77 2.02 8.88 0.38
N LEU A 78 1.93 7.62 0.81
CA LEU A 78 1.91 6.47 -0.10
C LEU A 78 0.49 6.29 -0.63
N THR A 79 0.21 6.84 -1.81
CA THR A 79 -1.13 6.86 -2.42
C THR A 79 -1.22 6.09 -3.73
N SER A 80 -0.08 5.71 -4.30
CA SER A 80 0.02 4.95 -5.56
C SER A 80 0.35 3.47 -5.38
N ALA A 81 0.68 3.06 -4.15
CA ALA A 81 0.96 1.68 -3.79
C ALA A 81 0.39 1.41 -2.38
N ALA A 82 -0.02 0.18 -2.13
CA ALA A 82 -0.57 -0.24 -0.84
C ALA A 82 0.51 -0.48 0.21
N GLY A 83 1.70 -0.93 -0.22
CA GLY A 83 2.89 -1.12 0.59
C GLY A 83 4.15 -0.72 -0.16
N LYS A 84 5.25 -0.60 0.55
CA LYS A 84 6.59 -0.38 -0.02
C LYS A 84 7.67 -0.79 0.98
N PHE A 85 8.53 -1.70 0.57
CA PHE A 85 9.75 -2.01 1.31
C PHE A 85 10.90 -1.09 0.88
N VAL A 86 11.62 -0.54 1.84
CA VAL A 86 12.82 0.28 1.63
C VAL A 86 13.93 -0.16 2.59
N TYR A 87 15.17 -0.12 2.15
CA TYR A 87 16.31 -0.50 2.97
C TYR A 87 17.56 0.31 2.64
N ALA A 88 18.47 0.40 3.60
CA ALA A 88 19.79 0.99 3.44
C ALA A 88 20.87 -0.05 3.75
N ARG A 89 22.03 0.14 3.15
CA ARG A 89 23.24 -0.64 3.43
C ARG A 89 24.33 0.27 3.94
N SER A 90 25.15 -0.27 4.84
CA SER A 90 26.40 0.37 5.25
C SER A 90 27.42 0.36 4.11
N ALA A 91 28.50 1.10 4.29
CA ALA A 91 29.70 1.03 3.43
C ALA A 91 30.25 -0.40 3.32
N SER A 92 30.12 -1.23 4.37
CA SER A 92 30.47 -2.64 4.38
C SER A 92 29.42 -3.57 3.74
N LYS A 93 28.41 -3.02 3.07
CA LYS A 93 27.29 -3.73 2.43
C LYS A 93 26.36 -4.51 3.39
N ARG A 94 26.47 -4.31 4.70
CA ARG A 94 25.53 -4.91 5.68
C ARG A 94 24.18 -4.21 5.59
N LEU A 95 23.11 -4.98 5.81
CA LEU A 95 21.75 -4.44 5.92
C LEU A 95 21.60 -3.73 7.27
N GLU A 96 21.48 -2.41 7.28
CA GLU A 96 21.39 -1.63 8.51
C GLU A 96 19.96 -1.30 8.87
N ASN A 97 19.33 -0.46 8.05
CA ASN A 97 18.01 0.06 8.31
C ASN A 97 17.06 -0.39 7.20
N ALA A 98 15.96 -0.99 7.60
CA ALA A 98 14.89 -1.37 6.71
C ALA A 98 13.54 -0.91 7.26
N GLU A 99 12.63 -0.60 6.36
CA GLU A 99 11.31 -0.11 6.69
C GLU A 99 10.29 -0.67 5.70
N ILE A 100 9.22 -1.25 6.24
CA ILE A 100 8.01 -1.56 5.50
C ILE A 100 7.03 -0.42 5.73
N ARG A 101 6.75 0.34 4.67
CA ARG A 101 5.76 1.43 4.68
C ARG A 101 4.44 0.91 4.18
N MET A 102 3.43 0.96 5.03
CA MET A 102 2.06 0.61 4.66
C MET A 102 1.26 1.87 4.36
N SER A 103 0.42 1.83 3.35
CA SER A 103 -0.42 2.98 3.01
C SER A 103 -1.60 3.11 3.96
N SER A 104 -1.66 4.22 4.70
CA SER A 104 -2.86 4.55 5.47
C SER A 104 -4.02 4.97 4.55
N ASP A 105 -3.72 5.47 3.35
CA ASP A 105 -4.75 5.86 2.38
C ASP A 105 -5.56 4.66 1.90
N PHE A 106 -4.92 3.53 1.63
CA PHE A 106 -5.63 2.29 1.30
C PHE A 106 -6.38 1.74 2.50
N LEU A 107 -5.72 1.56 3.64
CA LEU A 107 -6.33 0.94 4.82
C LEU A 107 -7.62 1.64 5.25
N PHE A 108 -7.58 2.97 5.39
CA PHE A 108 -8.72 3.72 5.94
C PHE A 108 -9.83 4.02 4.93
N ARG A 109 -9.62 3.72 3.65
CA ARG A 109 -10.64 3.86 2.61
C ARG A 109 -11.39 2.57 2.31
N LEU A 110 -10.79 1.42 2.60
CA LEU A 110 -11.45 0.14 2.37
C LEU A 110 -12.59 -0.04 3.35
N SER A 111 -13.77 -0.40 2.85
CA SER A 111 -14.93 -0.74 3.67
C SER A 111 -15.13 -2.26 3.69
N GLU A 112 -15.80 -2.81 2.73
CA GLU A 112 -16.10 -4.24 2.62
C GLU A 112 -15.58 -4.81 1.33
N GLY A 113 -15.16 -6.10 1.38
CA GLY A 113 -14.67 -6.84 0.22
C GLY A 113 -15.80 -7.48 -0.60
N PRO A 114 -15.47 -8.44 -1.46
CA PRO A 114 -14.16 -9.09 -1.52
C PRO A 114 -13.08 -8.27 -2.23
N PHE A 115 -11.83 -8.44 -1.76
CA PHE A 115 -10.65 -7.87 -2.39
C PHE A 115 -9.81 -8.98 -3.03
N SER A 116 -9.29 -8.74 -4.23
CA SER A 116 -8.34 -9.66 -4.89
C SER A 116 -6.93 -9.10 -4.79
N LEU A 117 -6.05 -9.82 -4.11
CA LEU A 117 -4.69 -9.38 -3.78
C LEU A 117 -3.73 -10.56 -3.91
N ASN A 118 -2.68 -10.40 -4.71
CA ASN A 118 -1.64 -11.44 -4.89
C ASN A 118 -2.21 -12.83 -5.23
N GLY A 119 -3.36 -12.89 -5.93
CA GLY A 119 -4.07 -14.12 -6.24
C GLY A 119 -4.90 -14.70 -5.10
N LEU A 120 -5.05 -13.99 -3.97
CA LEU A 120 -5.92 -14.36 -2.86
C LEU A 120 -7.18 -13.50 -2.85
N SER A 121 -8.32 -14.12 -2.51
CA SER A 121 -9.56 -13.40 -2.20
C SER A 121 -9.71 -13.26 -0.69
N VAL A 122 -9.90 -12.03 -0.21
CA VAL A 122 -10.07 -11.70 1.20
C VAL A 122 -11.29 -10.81 1.39
N ALA A 123 -11.96 -10.93 2.53
CA ALA A 123 -13.27 -10.32 2.78
C ALA A 123 -13.17 -8.94 3.45
N THR A 124 -12.15 -8.72 4.28
CA THR A 124 -12.07 -7.55 5.16
C THR A 124 -10.86 -6.66 4.84
N PRO A 125 -10.93 -5.35 5.14
CA PRO A 125 -9.79 -4.44 5.03
C PRO A 125 -8.57 -4.90 5.83
N GLN A 126 -8.79 -5.52 6.97
CA GLN A 126 -7.74 -6.04 7.85
C GLN A 126 -7.01 -7.21 7.18
N GLU A 127 -7.74 -8.16 6.60
CA GLU A 127 -7.14 -9.26 5.82
C GLU A 127 -6.37 -8.73 4.60
N ALA A 128 -6.96 -7.77 3.88
CA ALA A 128 -6.30 -7.11 2.76
C ALA A 128 -4.99 -6.45 3.19
N PHE A 129 -4.98 -5.79 4.35
CA PHE A 129 -3.78 -5.16 4.92
C PHE A 129 -2.70 -6.19 5.25
N LEU A 130 -3.06 -7.34 5.82
CA LEU A 130 -2.11 -8.43 6.09
C LEU A 130 -1.52 -9.00 4.80
N VAL A 131 -2.31 -9.23 3.76
CA VAL A 131 -1.82 -9.74 2.46
C VAL A 131 -0.85 -8.77 1.80
N VAL A 132 -1.10 -7.47 1.87
CA VAL A 132 -0.15 -6.45 1.41
C VAL A 132 1.13 -6.49 2.26
N PHE A 133 1.01 -6.61 3.58
CA PHE A 133 2.16 -6.70 4.46
C PHE A 133 3.02 -7.94 4.19
N GLU A 134 2.40 -9.08 3.93
CA GLU A 134 3.07 -10.33 3.52
C GLU A 134 3.88 -10.16 2.23
N HIS A 135 3.36 -9.40 1.26
CA HIS A 135 4.08 -9.05 0.04
C HIS A 135 5.37 -8.26 0.36
N GLU A 136 5.27 -7.26 1.22
CA GLU A 136 6.42 -6.46 1.62
C GLU A 136 7.42 -7.25 2.49
N LEU A 137 6.94 -8.22 3.28
CA LEU A 137 7.81 -9.17 3.98
C LEU A 137 8.59 -10.07 3.01
N CYS A 138 8.01 -10.46 1.86
CA CYS A 138 8.74 -11.19 0.84
C CYS A 138 9.88 -10.35 0.25
N HIS A 139 9.68 -9.06 0.03
CA HIS A 139 10.76 -8.15 -0.39
C HIS A 139 11.87 -8.06 0.66
N ALA A 140 11.52 -7.93 1.94
CA ALA A 140 12.48 -7.92 3.02
C ALA A 140 13.26 -9.24 3.11
N LEU A 141 12.55 -10.37 3.03
CA LEU A 141 13.15 -11.70 3.07
C LEU A 141 14.10 -11.95 1.89
N GLU A 142 13.66 -11.63 0.67
CA GLU A 142 14.49 -11.78 -0.53
C GLU A 142 15.76 -10.93 -0.43
N THR A 143 15.64 -9.69 0.10
CA THR A 143 16.79 -8.82 0.35
C THR A 143 17.73 -9.41 1.40
N ALA A 144 17.21 -9.98 2.48
CA ALA A 144 18.00 -10.61 3.55
C ALA A 144 18.75 -11.85 3.06
N LEU A 145 18.11 -12.68 2.21
CA LEU A 145 18.68 -13.93 1.72
C LEU A 145 19.66 -13.73 0.55
N TYR A 146 19.33 -12.80 -0.36
CA TYR A 146 20.03 -12.71 -1.65
C TYR A 146 20.61 -11.31 -1.94
N GLY A 147 20.36 -10.36 -1.07
CA GLY A 147 20.92 -9.03 -1.20
C GLY A 147 20.21 -8.09 -2.17
N SER A 148 19.16 -8.54 -2.86
CA SER A 148 18.35 -7.72 -3.76
C SER A 148 16.93 -8.26 -3.80
N THR A 149 15.99 -7.45 -4.23
CA THR A 149 14.58 -7.84 -4.33
C THR A 149 13.94 -7.31 -5.60
N GLY A 150 12.89 -7.99 -6.06
CA GLY A 150 12.06 -7.64 -7.20
C GLY A 150 10.94 -8.66 -7.37
N HIS A 151 10.09 -8.51 -8.39
CA HIS A 151 9.00 -9.45 -8.66
C HIS A 151 9.44 -10.58 -9.61
N SER A 152 10.60 -11.20 -9.34
CA SER A 152 11.14 -12.31 -10.10
C SER A 152 10.49 -13.65 -9.73
N ALA A 153 10.81 -14.72 -10.50
CA ALA A 153 10.38 -16.08 -10.16
C ALA A 153 10.78 -16.50 -8.74
N ARG A 154 11.94 -16.02 -8.25
CA ARG A 154 12.40 -16.27 -6.88
C ARG A 154 11.49 -15.61 -5.84
N PHE A 155 11.06 -14.37 -6.07
CA PHE A 155 10.08 -13.68 -5.23
C PHE A 155 8.76 -14.46 -5.18
N LEU A 156 8.23 -14.86 -6.34
CA LEU A 156 7.01 -15.66 -6.43
C LEU A 156 7.13 -16.99 -5.69
N THR A 157 8.26 -17.67 -5.80
CA THR A 157 8.51 -18.92 -5.06
C THR A 157 8.42 -18.71 -3.55
N LEU A 158 9.06 -17.65 -3.02
CA LEU A 158 8.99 -17.30 -1.60
C LEU A 158 7.55 -16.92 -1.18
N ALA A 159 6.89 -16.07 -1.95
CA ALA A 159 5.55 -15.59 -1.65
C ALA A 159 4.51 -16.74 -1.70
N CYS A 160 4.61 -17.62 -2.67
CA CYS A 160 3.76 -18.80 -2.76
C CYS A 160 4.02 -19.77 -1.61
N GLY A 161 5.29 -20.12 -1.36
CA GLY A 161 5.65 -21.12 -0.36
C GLY A 161 5.44 -20.68 1.09
N LEU A 162 5.41 -19.38 1.38
CA LEU A 162 5.22 -18.84 2.73
C LEU A 162 3.79 -18.34 2.98
N PHE A 163 3.16 -17.74 1.97
CA PHE A 163 1.90 -17.03 2.15
C PHE A 163 0.78 -17.48 1.20
N GLY A 164 1.09 -18.39 0.26
CA GLY A 164 0.13 -18.87 -0.72
C GLY A 164 -0.20 -17.87 -1.81
N HIS A 165 0.62 -16.84 -1.99
CA HIS A 165 0.42 -15.85 -3.05
C HIS A 165 0.70 -16.48 -4.42
N THR A 166 -0.21 -16.31 -5.38
CA THR A 166 -0.08 -16.83 -6.74
C THR A 166 0.17 -15.74 -7.78
N ASP A 167 0.12 -14.47 -7.37
CA ASP A 167 0.36 -13.28 -8.18
C ASP A 167 1.12 -12.22 -7.36
N VAL A 168 1.58 -11.17 -8.00
CA VAL A 168 2.25 -10.01 -7.41
C VAL A 168 1.44 -8.72 -7.49
N HIS A 169 0.22 -8.79 -8.05
CA HIS A 169 -0.62 -7.63 -8.27
C HIS A 169 -1.66 -7.45 -7.17
N HIS A 170 -1.88 -6.22 -6.79
CA HIS A 170 -2.93 -5.81 -5.88
C HIS A 170 -4.05 -5.14 -6.66
N ALA A 171 -5.19 -5.81 -6.82
CA ALA A 171 -6.39 -5.22 -7.41
C ALA A 171 -7.16 -4.37 -6.37
N LEU A 172 -6.44 -3.52 -5.63
CA LEU A 172 -7.06 -2.56 -4.71
C LEU A 172 -7.51 -1.32 -5.49
N PRO A 173 -8.70 -0.78 -5.19
CA PRO A 173 -9.20 0.41 -5.85
C PRO A 173 -8.27 1.60 -5.56
N THR A 174 -7.68 2.16 -6.61
CA THR A 174 -6.91 3.40 -6.50
C THR A 174 -7.85 4.59 -6.60
N ARG A 175 -7.49 5.73 -6.00
CA ARG A 175 -8.29 6.96 -6.17
C ARG A 175 -8.47 7.35 -7.62
N ARG A 176 -7.49 7.03 -8.46
CA ARG A 176 -7.59 7.26 -9.91
C ARG A 176 -8.60 6.32 -10.58
N ALA A 177 -8.66 5.06 -10.17
CA ALA A 177 -9.66 4.12 -10.67
C ALA A 177 -11.08 4.53 -10.21
N GLU A 178 -11.26 4.84 -8.92
CA GLU A 178 -12.53 5.33 -8.37
C GLU A 178 -13.00 6.62 -9.08
N ALA A 179 -12.10 7.56 -9.30
CA ALA A 179 -12.42 8.78 -10.05
C ALA A 179 -12.81 8.46 -11.51
N ALA A 180 -12.13 7.51 -12.15
CA ALA A 180 -12.45 7.10 -13.52
C ALA A 180 -13.83 6.42 -13.60
N GLU A 181 -14.20 5.60 -12.62
CA GLU A 181 -15.55 5.02 -12.50
C GLU A 181 -16.62 6.11 -12.32
N ALA A 182 -16.29 7.18 -11.61
CA ALA A 182 -17.15 8.38 -11.53
C ALA A 182 -17.08 9.30 -12.77
N GLY A 183 -16.41 8.86 -13.85
CA GLY A 183 -16.26 9.62 -15.08
C GLY A 183 -15.22 10.75 -15.04
N LEU A 184 -14.41 10.81 -13.97
CA LEU A 184 -13.38 11.84 -13.75
C LEU A 184 -12.00 11.30 -14.14
N THR A 185 -11.60 11.44 -15.37
CA THR A 185 -10.28 11.03 -15.88
C THR A 185 -9.35 12.23 -16.06
N VAL A 186 -8.04 12.01 -15.94
CA VAL A 186 -7.06 13.07 -16.25
C VAL A 186 -7.23 13.52 -17.70
N GLY A 187 -7.33 14.82 -17.91
CA GLY A 187 -7.67 15.43 -19.21
C GLY A 187 -9.16 15.80 -19.35
N SER A 188 -10.05 15.30 -18.50
CA SER A 188 -11.47 15.66 -18.52
C SER A 188 -11.67 17.12 -18.14
N ARG A 189 -12.67 17.75 -18.77
CA ARG A 189 -13.21 19.02 -18.28
C ARG A 189 -14.05 18.78 -17.04
N VAL A 190 -13.79 19.56 -16.00
CA VAL A 190 -14.47 19.46 -14.71
C VAL A 190 -14.86 20.84 -14.21
N CYS A 191 -15.90 20.90 -13.38
CA CYS A 191 -16.33 22.10 -12.69
C CYS A 191 -16.40 21.86 -11.16
N PHE A 192 -16.26 22.92 -10.41
CA PHE A 192 -16.35 22.94 -8.94
C PHE A 192 -16.66 24.35 -8.46
N SER A 193 -17.16 24.48 -7.23
CA SER A 193 -17.35 25.77 -6.58
C SER A 193 -16.14 26.14 -5.73
N TYR A 194 -15.67 27.38 -5.85
CA TYR A 194 -14.61 27.96 -5.04
C TYR A 194 -14.99 29.40 -4.64
N GLU A 195 -15.05 29.68 -3.34
CA GLU A 195 -15.46 31.02 -2.80
C GLU A 195 -16.77 31.52 -3.42
N GLY A 196 -17.75 30.65 -3.58
CA GLY A 196 -19.06 30.97 -4.15
C GLY A 196 -19.09 31.12 -5.68
N GLN A 197 -17.96 30.96 -6.37
CA GLN A 197 -17.89 31.05 -7.82
C GLN A 197 -17.76 29.64 -8.44
N ALA A 198 -18.51 29.38 -9.51
CA ALA A 198 -18.35 28.19 -10.31
C ALA A 198 -17.12 28.33 -11.22
N LEU A 199 -16.15 27.45 -11.06
CA LEU A 199 -14.94 27.40 -11.86
C LEU A 199 -14.95 26.13 -12.72
N ALA A 200 -14.45 26.24 -13.95
CA ALA A 200 -14.26 25.11 -14.87
C ALA A 200 -12.79 25.03 -15.30
N GLY A 201 -12.28 23.81 -15.45
CA GLY A 201 -10.90 23.59 -15.83
C GLY A 201 -10.64 22.16 -16.32
N ILE A 202 -9.38 21.84 -16.48
CA ILE A 202 -8.90 20.51 -16.90
C ILE A 202 -8.37 19.77 -15.67
N LEU A 203 -8.86 18.55 -15.43
CA LEU A 203 -8.35 17.64 -14.42
C LEU A 203 -6.95 17.17 -14.81
N SER A 204 -5.92 17.61 -14.10
CA SER A 204 -4.51 17.31 -14.44
C SER A 204 -3.91 16.21 -13.57
N TYR A 205 -4.46 15.96 -12.40
CA TYR A 205 -3.98 14.93 -11.47
C TYR A 205 -5.08 14.48 -10.52
N VAL A 206 -5.06 13.18 -10.19
CA VAL A 206 -5.94 12.57 -9.19
C VAL A 206 -5.09 11.91 -8.11
N GLY A 207 -5.25 12.37 -6.88
CA GLY A 207 -4.65 11.84 -5.66
C GLY A 207 -5.61 11.99 -4.49
N LYS A 208 -5.13 12.32 -3.28
CA LYS A 208 -6.01 12.66 -2.14
C LYS A 208 -6.93 13.84 -2.45
N THR A 209 -6.40 14.78 -3.21
CA THR A 209 -7.15 15.87 -3.83
C THR A 209 -6.87 15.82 -5.32
N ALA A 210 -7.84 16.21 -6.11
CA ALA A 210 -7.64 16.45 -7.52
C ALA A 210 -6.87 17.77 -7.74
N THR A 211 -6.08 17.81 -8.82
CA THR A 211 -5.53 19.09 -9.31
C THR A 211 -6.27 19.48 -10.57
N VAL A 212 -6.88 20.65 -10.56
CA VAL A 212 -7.59 21.23 -11.68
C VAL A 212 -6.85 22.48 -12.18
N MET A 213 -6.58 22.53 -13.49
CA MET A 213 -5.98 23.65 -14.17
C MET A 213 -7.10 24.50 -14.77
N VAL A 214 -7.37 25.65 -14.16
CA VAL A 214 -8.40 26.58 -14.59
C VAL A 214 -7.79 27.67 -15.47
N PRO A 215 -8.29 27.91 -16.70
CA PRO A 215 -7.81 29.00 -17.55
C PRO A 215 -7.84 30.34 -16.81
N SER A 216 -6.72 31.05 -16.80
CA SER A 216 -6.61 32.33 -16.10
C SER A 216 -5.54 33.19 -16.78
N PRO A 217 -5.88 34.42 -17.25
CA PRO A 217 -4.90 35.29 -17.90
C PRO A 217 -3.70 35.65 -17.03
N ARG A 218 -3.89 35.66 -15.70
CA ARG A 218 -2.83 35.98 -14.72
C ARG A 218 -2.27 34.73 -14.05
N GLY A 219 -2.67 33.52 -14.50
CA GLY A 219 -2.23 32.25 -13.91
C GLY A 219 -0.72 32.04 -14.07
N PRO A 220 -0.03 31.49 -13.06
CA PRO A 220 1.40 31.27 -13.08
C PRO A 220 1.85 30.10 -13.98
N TYR A 221 0.94 29.18 -14.33
CA TYR A 221 1.23 28.01 -15.14
C TYR A 221 0.90 28.29 -16.60
N ARG A 222 1.74 27.79 -17.52
CA ARG A 222 1.57 27.98 -18.96
C ARG A 222 1.73 26.63 -19.64
N ASP A 223 0.85 26.30 -20.57
CA ASP A 223 1.01 25.15 -21.46
C ASP A 223 1.88 25.47 -22.71
N ARG A 224 2.05 24.46 -23.56
CA ARG A 224 2.84 24.58 -24.80
C ARG A 224 2.24 25.54 -25.83
N SER A 225 0.93 25.77 -25.76
CA SER A 225 0.24 26.70 -26.65
C SER A 225 0.33 28.16 -26.15
N GLY A 226 0.86 28.38 -24.95
CA GLY A 226 0.95 29.67 -24.30
C GLY A 226 -0.26 30.04 -23.44
N GLN A 227 -1.28 29.20 -23.38
CA GLN A 227 -2.45 29.39 -22.52
C GLN A 227 -2.01 29.37 -21.04
N ARG A 228 -2.50 30.34 -20.27
CA ARG A 228 -2.21 30.45 -18.83
C ARG A 228 -3.30 29.83 -17.98
N TYR A 229 -2.88 29.28 -16.82
CA TYR A 229 -3.74 28.59 -15.88
C TYR A 229 -3.43 28.97 -14.43
N ALA A 230 -4.47 28.97 -13.60
CA ALA A 230 -4.40 28.88 -12.15
C ALA A 230 -4.61 27.42 -11.73
N LYS A 231 -3.88 26.97 -10.70
CA LYS A 231 -3.92 25.60 -10.20
C LYS A 231 -4.75 25.55 -8.92
N TYR A 232 -5.77 24.70 -8.92
CA TYR A 232 -6.60 24.44 -7.76
C TYR A 232 -6.43 23.02 -7.27
N ARG A 233 -6.45 22.83 -5.95
CA ARG A 233 -6.56 21.53 -5.30
C ARG A 233 -7.97 21.36 -4.77
N VAL A 234 -8.71 20.42 -5.33
CA VAL A 234 -10.14 20.24 -5.05
C VAL A 234 -10.37 18.82 -4.50
N PRO A 235 -11.09 18.63 -3.40
CA PRO A 235 -11.53 17.31 -2.97
C PRO A 235 -12.34 16.62 -4.07
N LEU A 236 -12.07 15.33 -4.34
CA LEU A 236 -12.72 14.59 -5.41
C LEU A 236 -14.27 14.66 -5.37
N PRO A 237 -14.93 14.56 -4.17
CA PRO A 237 -16.39 14.63 -4.10
C PRO A 237 -16.99 15.97 -4.53
N LEU A 238 -16.19 17.04 -4.59
CA LEU A 238 -16.64 18.38 -5.00
C LEU A 238 -16.48 18.63 -6.51
N LEU A 239 -15.88 17.67 -7.24
CA LEU A 239 -15.74 17.76 -8.69
C LEU A 239 -16.95 17.18 -9.39
N GLN A 240 -17.38 17.88 -10.43
CA GLN A 240 -18.37 17.40 -11.37
C GLN A 240 -17.77 17.41 -12.76
N LYS A 241 -18.15 16.42 -13.60
CA LYS A 241 -17.79 16.44 -14.99
C LYS A 241 -18.50 17.63 -15.68
N ALA A 242 -17.74 18.48 -16.34
CA ALA A 242 -18.33 19.50 -17.19
C ALA A 242 -18.73 18.87 -18.53
N GLU A 243 -19.93 19.17 -18.98
CA GLU A 243 -20.42 18.77 -20.30
C GLU A 243 -19.61 19.43 -21.43
#